data_eb3e4d10e18679a30fd77d27e0641310
#
_entry.id   eb3e4d10e18679a30fd77d27e0641310
#
_cell.length_a   1.000
_cell.length_b   1.000
_cell.length_c   1.000
_cell.angle_alpha   90.00
_cell.angle_beta   90.00
_cell.angle_gamma   90.00
#
_symmetry.space_group_name_H-M   'P 1'
#
loop_
_entity.id
_entity.type
_entity.pdbx_description
1 polymer ?
#
loop_
_entity_poly.entity_id
_entity_poly.type
_entity_poly.pdbx_seq_one_letter_code
_entity_poly.pdbx_strand_id
1 'polypeptide(L)'
;MAEFTFTEEQAQLRDAVRRFCAENFDEQTVRRLMESDPPFDPKVWARLGSELGVLGLSVPESDGGAGGTLVDQALAVEQLAASLACGPVFGTVFLAVPALVAASAGPVREELLTELTEGRRTAAFAVANWAGAFDPAAVTVTADGDALTGAVERVVDGGVADDLLVAADGPDGLGFYAVAAAGPGVERIPLVTLDLTRPQATIRFSDAPARLVAGADEAERVIGHALQVGSALLAVEQVGASQHLLDLSVDYAKSRLQFGRPIGSFQAVKHRLADLLVELEHARSTAYHAVWALTDGTDDPALAASIAQATCSAAFSRIAADTIQVHGGIGFTWEHQAHLYLKRATTDAALLGTAEQHRSRVAALVLDTAEAGRVPPVATGAS
;
A
#
# COMPACT_ATOMS: atom_id res chain seq x y z
N MET A 1 -26.61 -8.38 -6.22
CA MET A 1 -25.34 -7.74 -6.59
C MET A 1 -25.36 -6.38 -5.93
N ALA A 2 -24.48 -6.13 -4.97
CA ALA A 2 -24.28 -4.77 -4.48
C ALA A 2 -23.75 -3.94 -5.67
N GLU A 3 -24.41 -2.86 -5.99
CA GLU A 3 -23.95 -1.91 -6.98
C GLU A 3 -22.71 -1.22 -6.37
N PHE A 4 -21.53 -1.39 -6.98
CA PHE A 4 -20.29 -0.71 -6.60
C PHE A 4 -20.37 0.78 -7.01
N THR A 5 -21.31 1.50 -6.45
CA THR A 5 -21.49 2.94 -6.69
C THR A 5 -21.03 3.71 -5.46
N PHE A 6 -20.12 4.64 -5.68
CA PHE A 6 -19.65 5.54 -4.62
C PHE A 6 -20.76 6.55 -4.26
N THR A 7 -20.85 6.90 -2.99
CA THR A 7 -21.74 7.95 -2.49
C THR A 7 -21.27 9.33 -2.96
N GLU A 8 -22.16 10.33 -2.84
CA GLU A 8 -21.79 11.72 -3.14
C GLU A 8 -20.68 12.23 -2.20
N GLU A 9 -20.70 11.84 -0.94
CA GLU A 9 -19.66 12.17 0.04
C GLU A 9 -18.30 11.55 -0.34
N GLN A 10 -18.30 10.29 -0.79
CA GLN A 10 -17.10 9.62 -1.30
C GLN A 10 -16.54 10.29 -2.56
N ALA A 11 -17.42 10.75 -3.46
CA ALA A 11 -17.01 11.51 -4.63
C ALA A 11 -16.38 12.87 -4.23
N GLN A 12 -16.96 13.56 -3.25
CA GLN A 12 -16.42 14.82 -2.72
C GLN A 12 -15.08 14.61 -2.01
N LEU A 13 -14.91 13.56 -1.23
CA LEU A 13 -13.63 13.17 -0.61
C LEU A 13 -12.55 12.95 -1.68
N ARG A 14 -12.85 12.11 -2.67
CA ARG A 14 -11.93 11.85 -3.79
C ARG A 14 -11.49 13.14 -4.47
N ASP A 15 -12.43 14.04 -4.75
CA ASP A 15 -12.14 15.31 -5.41
C ASP A 15 -11.34 16.28 -4.52
N ALA A 16 -11.54 16.25 -3.21
CA ALA A 16 -10.75 17.03 -2.24
C ALA A 16 -9.30 16.53 -2.19
N VAL A 17 -9.09 15.22 -2.08
CA VAL A 17 -7.74 14.62 -2.06
C VAL A 17 -7.04 14.88 -3.39
N ARG A 18 -7.74 14.73 -4.52
CA ARG A 18 -7.17 15.01 -5.85
C ARG A 18 -6.70 16.47 -5.98
N ARG A 19 -7.48 17.45 -5.50
CA ARG A 19 -7.07 18.87 -5.49
C ARG A 19 -5.85 19.08 -4.60
N PHE A 20 -5.85 18.52 -3.41
CA PHE A 20 -4.70 18.60 -2.51
C PHE A 20 -3.43 18.02 -3.16
N CYS A 21 -3.54 16.88 -3.84
CA CYS A 21 -2.42 16.27 -4.55
C CYS A 21 -1.92 17.16 -5.69
N ALA A 22 -2.81 17.75 -6.48
CA ALA A 22 -2.44 18.67 -7.55
C ALA A 22 -1.69 19.91 -7.06
N GLU A 23 -1.99 20.38 -5.86
CA GLU A 23 -1.34 21.56 -5.23
C GLU A 23 0.01 21.22 -4.59
N ASN A 24 0.22 20.00 -4.11
CA ASN A 24 1.37 19.66 -3.25
C ASN A 24 2.31 18.60 -3.86
N PHE A 25 1.90 17.86 -4.89
CA PHE A 25 2.64 16.74 -5.47
C PHE A 25 2.67 16.81 -7.00
N ASP A 26 2.95 18.00 -7.57
CA ASP A 26 3.29 18.09 -8.98
C ASP A 26 4.60 17.35 -9.29
N GLU A 27 4.88 17.05 -10.56
CA GLU A 27 6.06 16.31 -10.97
C GLU A 27 7.37 16.92 -10.45
N GLN A 28 7.49 18.25 -10.44
CA GLN A 28 8.70 18.93 -9.98
C GLN A 28 8.87 18.79 -8.47
N THR A 29 7.79 18.90 -7.74
CA THR A 29 7.78 18.70 -6.28
C THR A 29 8.13 17.26 -5.93
N VAL A 30 7.54 16.26 -6.60
CA VAL A 30 7.88 14.84 -6.39
C VAL A 30 9.37 14.60 -6.66
N ARG A 31 9.91 15.12 -7.77
CA ARG A 31 11.35 15.00 -8.11
C ARG A 31 12.25 15.62 -7.06
N ARG A 32 11.87 16.76 -6.51
CA ARG A 32 12.62 17.42 -5.43
C ARG A 32 12.55 16.63 -4.12
N LEU A 33 11.35 16.16 -3.75
CA LEU A 33 11.13 15.45 -2.49
C LEU A 33 11.82 14.08 -2.47
N MET A 34 11.76 13.31 -3.56
CA MET A 34 12.39 11.99 -3.61
C MET A 34 13.93 12.02 -3.43
N GLU A 35 14.55 13.19 -3.58
CA GLU A 35 16.00 13.41 -3.37
C GLU A 35 16.29 14.19 -2.08
N SER A 36 15.27 14.60 -1.32
CA SER A 36 15.45 15.32 -0.05
C SER A 36 15.61 14.37 1.14
N ASP A 37 16.01 14.93 2.27
CA ASP A 37 16.10 14.25 3.57
C ASP A 37 15.35 15.07 4.64
N PRO A 38 14.21 14.59 5.14
CA PRO A 38 13.50 13.37 4.74
C PRO A 38 12.91 13.48 3.31
N PRO A 39 12.63 12.34 2.62
CA PRO A 39 12.11 12.34 1.25
C PRO A 39 10.59 12.64 1.18
N PHE A 40 10.12 13.54 2.02
CA PHE A 40 8.77 14.08 2.05
C PHE A 40 8.76 15.43 2.79
N ASP A 41 7.67 16.18 2.64
CA ASP A 41 7.47 17.43 3.40
C ASP A 41 6.63 17.14 4.67
N PRO A 42 7.22 17.25 5.88
CA PRO A 42 6.48 17.01 7.13
C PRO A 42 5.27 17.94 7.34
N LYS A 43 5.28 19.15 6.74
CA LYS A 43 4.14 20.06 6.84
C LYS A 43 2.98 19.58 5.96
N VAL A 44 3.28 19.11 4.75
CA VAL A 44 2.26 18.53 3.86
C VAL A 44 1.72 17.23 4.47
N TRP A 45 2.57 16.42 5.09
CA TRP A 45 2.16 15.21 5.82
C TRP A 45 1.19 15.55 6.97
N ALA A 46 1.55 16.50 7.82
CA ALA A 46 0.67 16.95 8.92
C ALA A 46 -0.68 17.47 8.41
N ARG A 47 -0.71 18.17 7.26
CA ARG A 47 -1.95 18.66 6.64
C ARG A 47 -2.83 17.51 6.09
N LEU A 48 -2.24 16.42 5.59
CA LEU A 48 -2.99 15.22 5.21
C LEU A 48 -3.78 14.63 6.39
N GLY A 49 -3.21 14.65 7.59
CA GLY A 49 -3.90 14.23 8.81
C GLY A 49 -4.89 15.28 9.31
N SER A 50 -4.41 16.48 9.60
CA SER A 50 -5.18 17.50 10.34
C SER A 50 -6.24 18.24 9.50
N GLU A 51 -6.02 18.46 8.19
CA GLU A 51 -6.96 19.20 7.33
C GLU A 51 -7.91 18.25 6.58
N LEU A 52 -7.41 17.11 6.10
CA LEU A 52 -8.18 16.17 5.29
C LEU A 52 -8.58 14.88 6.01
N GLY A 53 -7.96 14.58 7.16
CA GLY A 53 -8.20 13.36 7.91
C GLY A 53 -7.76 12.07 7.20
N VAL A 54 -7.05 12.16 6.07
CA VAL A 54 -6.77 10.99 5.20
C VAL A 54 -5.83 9.96 5.81
N LEU A 55 -5.11 10.31 6.87
CA LEU A 55 -4.23 9.35 7.55
C LEU A 55 -4.98 8.42 8.51
N GLY A 56 -6.24 8.74 8.85
CA GLY A 56 -7.07 7.98 9.75
C GLY A 56 -8.53 7.85 9.30
N LEU A 57 -8.81 7.85 7.98
CA LEU A 57 -10.18 7.76 7.46
C LEU A 57 -10.92 6.50 7.94
N SER A 58 -10.25 5.35 7.94
CA SER A 58 -10.83 4.07 8.36
C SER A 58 -10.67 3.78 9.86
N VAL A 59 -10.15 4.72 10.63
CA VAL A 59 -10.03 4.58 12.09
C VAL A 59 -11.35 5.00 12.74
N PRO A 60 -11.90 4.23 13.68
CA PRO A 60 -13.12 4.58 14.41
C PRO A 60 -13.01 5.93 15.14
N GLU A 61 -14.12 6.68 15.24
CA GLU A 61 -14.16 7.94 15.99
C GLU A 61 -13.79 7.74 17.48
N SER A 62 -14.15 6.60 18.06
CA SER A 62 -13.77 6.25 19.43
C SER A 62 -12.25 6.14 19.65
N ASP A 63 -11.50 5.91 18.58
CA ASP A 63 -10.04 5.78 18.56
C ASP A 63 -9.35 7.04 18.01
N GLY A 64 -10.10 8.13 17.85
CA GLY A 64 -9.60 9.43 17.36
C GLY A 64 -9.49 9.56 15.85
N GLY A 65 -10.08 8.64 15.08
CA GLY A 65 -10.13 8.70 13.62
C GLY A 65 -11.35 9.41 13.05
N ALA A 66 -11.52 9.35 11.74
CA ALA A 66 -12.64 10.00 11.02
C ALA A 66 -13.92 9.15 11.00
N GLY A 67 -13.91 7.90 11.46
CA GLY A 67 -15.07 7.01 11.51
C GLY A 67 -15.60 6.55 10.15
N GLY A 68 -14.82 6.74 9.08
CA GLY A 68 -15.15 6.25 7.75
C GLY A 68 -14.85 4.74 7.61
N THR A 69 -14.99 4.26 6.38
CA THR A 69 -14.73 2.86 6.01
C THR A 69 -13.38 2.69 5.34
N LEU A 70 -12.96 1.44 5.14
CA LEU A 70 -11.77 1.16 4.33
C LEU A 70 -11.97 1.59 2.85
N VAL A 71 -13.23 1.69 2.38
CA VAL A 71 -13.53 2.23 1.04
C VAL A 71 -13.15 3.70 0.95
N ASP A 72 -13.45 4.49 1.98
CA ASP A 72 -13.09 5.91 2.03
C ASP A 72 -11.55 6.08 2.04
N GLN A 73 -10.86 5.24 2.82
CA GLN A 73 -9.39 5.19 2.83
C GLN A 73 -8.83 4.83 1.45
N ALA A 74 -9.41 3.86 0.77
CA ALA A 74 -9.01 3.42 -0.56
C ALA A 74 -9.14 4.55 -1.60
N LEU A 75 -10.24 5.31 -1.58
CA LEU A 75 -10.44 6.45 -2.47
C LEU A 75 -9.35 7.52 -2.30
N ALA A 76 -8.94 7.79 -1.06
CA ALA A 76 -7.83 8.71 -0.79
C ALA A 76 -6.49 8.15 -1.30
N VAL A 77 -6.20 6.88 -1.04
CA VAL A 77 -4.99 6.18 -1.50
C VAL A 77 -4.88 6.20 -3.02
N GLU A 78 -5.97 5.96 -3.75
CA GLU A 78 -5.99 6.00 -5.22
C GLU A 78 -5.53 7.37 -5.75
N GLN A 79 -5.94 8.49 -5.13
CA GLN A 79 -5.54 9.83 -5.56
C GLN A 79 -4.09 10.16 -5.17
N LEU A 80 -3.64 9.75 -3.98
CA LEU A 80 -2.23 9.90 -3.56
C LEU A 80 -1.30 9.15 -4.53
N ALA A 81 -1.67 7.95 -4.93
CA ALA A 81 -0.91 7.12 -5.87
C ALA A 81 -0.84 7.70 -7.27
N ALA A 82 -1.95 8.27 -7.77
CA ALA A 82 -2.01 8.94 -9.06
C ALA A 82 -1.01 10.09 -9.18
N SER A 83 -0.59 10.67 -8.06
CA SER A 83 0.37 11.78 -7.99
C SER A 83 1.76 11.37 -7.49
N LEU A 84 2.04 10.07 -7.25
CA LEU A 84 3.25 9.58 -6.57
C LEU A 84 3.53 10.36 -5.28
N ALA A 85 2.50 10.65 -4.49
CA ALA A 85 2.61 11.47 -3.29
C ALA A 85 3.74 10.95 -2.37
N CYS A 86 4.73 11.82 -2.10
CA CYS A 86 5.86 11.49 -1.27
C CYS A 86 5.47 11.56 0.21
N GLY A 87 5.70 10.47 0.93
CA GLY A 87 5.44 10.35 2.36
C GLY A 87 5.36 8.88 2.78
N PRO A 88 5.46 8.58 4.08
CA PRO A 88 5.44 7.23 4.59
C PRO A 88 4.01 6.62 4.64
N VAL A 89 3.27 6.75 3.53
CA VAL A 89 1.89 6.26 3.39
C VAL A 89 1.85 4.74 3.53
N PHE A 90 2.81 4.03 2.93
CA PHE A 90 2.84 2.58 2.96
C PHE A 90 3.06 2.04 4.38
N GLY A 91 4.08 2.52 5.07
CA GLY A 91 4.38 2.08 6.44
C GLY A 91 3.30 2.51 7.43
N THR A 92 2.85 3.76 7.34
CA THR A 92 1.91 4.34 8.32
C THR A 92 0.47 3.95 8.02
N VAL A 93 -0.05 4.28 6.82
CA VAL A 93 -1.49 4.16 6.52
C VAL A 93 -1.88 2.75 6.10
N PHE A 94 -1.01 2.05 5.34
CA PHE A 94 -1.36 0.71 4.86
C PHE A 94 -1.17 -0.36 5.93
N LEU A 95 -0.21 -0.19 6.85
CA LEU A 95 0.21 -1.26 7.76
C LEU A 95 0.09 -0.87 9.24
N ALA A 96 0.75 0.21 9.68
CA ALA A 96 0.83 0.54 11.11
C ALA A 96 -0.54 0.91 11.70
N VAL A 97 -1.29 1.80 11.06
CA VAL A 97 -2.63 2.20 11.52
C VAL A 97 -3.59 1.01 11.56
N PRO A 98 -3.72 0.16 10.52
CA PRO A 98 -4.55 -1.06 10.60
C PRO A 98 -4.13 -2.04 11.69
N ALA A 99 -2.82 -2.21 11.94
CA ALA A 99 -2.34 -3.05 13.05
C ALA A 99 -2.79 -2.51 14.41
N LEU A 100 -2.62 -1.21 14.63
CA LEU A 100 -3.03 -0.55 15.87
C LEU A 100 -4.56 -0.61 16.07
N VAL A 101 -5.35 -0.43 15.02
CA VAL A 101 -6.82 -0.57 15.08
C VAL A 101 -7.22 -1.99 15.48
N ALA A 102 -6.53 -2.99 14.96
CA ALA A 102 -6.80 -4.41 15.25
C ALA A 102 -6.33 -4.86 16.65
N ALA A 103 -5.38 -4.15 17.27
CA ALA A 103 -4.88 -4.47 18.61
C ALA A 103 -5.90 -4.10 19.69
N SER A 104 -5.85 -4.80 20.82
CA SER A 104 -6.65 -4.49 22.00
C SER A 104 -6.34 -3.10 22.55
N ALA A 105 -7.32 -2.47 23.18
CA ALA A 105 -7.16 -1.12 23.77
C ALA A 105 -6.02 -1.10 24.80
N GLY A 106 -5.22 -0.05 24.77
CA GLY A 106 -4.10 0.14 25.67
C GLY A 106 -3.35 1.46 25.38
N PRO A 107 -2.57 1.93 26.36
CA PRO A 107 -2.00 3.28 26.31
C PRO A 107 -1.03 3.49 25.13
N VAL A 108 -0.27 2.47 24.74
CA VAL A 108 0.67 2.54 23.61
C VAL A 108 -0.08 2.66 22.29
N ARG A 109 -1.14 1.85 22.11
CA ARG A 109 -2.02 1.88 20.94
C ARG A 109 -2.70 3.24 20.79
N GLU A 110 -3.32 3.72 21.87
CA GLU A 110 -4.09 4.98 21.86
C GLU A 110 -3.20 6.18 21.56
N GLU A 111 -2.02 6.27 22.20
CA GLU A 111 -1.02 7.29 21.92
C GLU A 111 -0.62 7.29 20.43
N LEU A 112 -0.21 6.12 19.91
CA LEU A 112 0.28 6.02 18.55
C LEU A 112 -0.82 6.31 17.52
N LEU A 113 -2.05 5.79 17.70
CA LEU A 113 -3.16 6.08 16.80
C LEU A 113 -3.40 7.57 16.69
N THR A 114 -3.47 8.29 17.81
CA THR A 114 -3.67 9.74 17.85
C THR A 114 -2.55 10.48 17.10
N GLU A 115 -1.29 10.14 17.38
CA GLU A 115 -0.14 10.81 16.76
C GLU A 115 -0.03 10.55 15.24
N LEU A 116 -0.34 9.31 14.80
CA LEU A 116 -0.27 8.90 13.40
C LEU A 116 -1.43 9.47 12.58
N THR A 117 -2.66 9.42 13.09
CA THR A 117 -3.86 9.90 12.36
C THR A 117 -3.87 11.42 12.20
N GLU A 118 -3.33 12.16 13.17
CA GLU A 118 -3.17 13.62 13.08
C GLU A 118 -1.93 14.04 12.27
N GLY A 119 -1.09 13.09 11.82
CA GLY A 119 0.10 13.36 11.02
C GLY A 119 1.24 14.02 11.80
N ARG A 120 1.24 13.92 13.14
CA ARG A 120 2.34 14.41 13.99
C ARG A 120 3.54 13.48 14.01
N ARG A 121 3.29 12.18 13.78
CA ARG A 121 4.31 11.14 13.70
C ARG A 121 4.06 10.24 12.49
N THR A 122 5.06 9.44 12.18
CA THR A 122 5.06 8.48 11.09
C THR A 122 5.49 7.11 11.62
N ALA A 123 5.02 6.02 11.00
CA ALA A 123 5.43 4.69 11.39
C ALA A 123 5.86 3.83 10.21
N ALA A 124 6.77 2.88 10.48
CA ALA A 124 7.13 1.83 9.55
C ALA A 124 6.86 0.44 10.17
N PHE A 125 6.61 -0.55 9.32
CA PHE A 125 6.19 -1.88 9.71
C PHE A 125 7.31 -2.89 9.45
N ALA A 126 8.01 -3.29 10.51
CA ALA A 126 9.17 -4.17 10.46
C ALA A 126 8.76 -5.62 10.78
N VAL A 127 8.04 -6.25 9.83
CA VAL A 127 7.47 -7.59 9.98
C VAL A 127 7.69 -8.42 8.72
N ALA A 128 8.12 -9.67 8.91
CA ALA A 128 8.27 -10.63 7.84
C ALA A 128 6.90 -11.14 7.34
N ASN A 129 6.78 -11.32 6.04
CA ASN A 129 5.57 -11.86 5.43
C ASN A 129 5.87 -12.70 4.18
N TRP A 130 4.92 -13.57 3.86
CA TRP A 130 4.89 -14.27 2.58
C TRP A 130 3.53 -14.05 1.91
N ALA A 131 3.55 -13.47 0.71
CA ALA A 131 2.35 -13.15 -0.06
C ALA A 131 1.27 -12.39 0.77
N GLY A 132 1.69 -11.39 1.53
CA GLY A 132 0.78 -10.60 2.38
C GLY A 132 0.19 -11.38 3.57
N ALA A 133 0.72 -12.57 3.89
CA ALA A 133 0.43 -13.28 5.13
C ALA A 133 1.62 -13.20 6.08
N PHE A 134 1.37 -13.16 7.36
CA PHE A 134 2.42 -13.22 8.36
C PHE A 134 3.17 -14.56 8.28
N ASP A 135 4.49 -14.49 8.32
CA ASP A 135 5.38 -15.65 8.36
C ASP A 135 6.15 -15.68 9.68
N PRO A 136 5.64 -16.39 10.69
CA PRO A 136 6.31 -16.48 12.00
C PRO A 136 7.71 -17.09 11.91
N ALA A 137 7.96 -17.98 10.94
CA ALA A 137 9.26 -18.64 10.78
C ALA A 137 10.36 -17.68 10.27
N ALA A 138 9.96 -16.53 9.72
CA ALA A 138 10.88 -15.51 9.23
C ALA A 138 11.12 -14.37 10.23
N VAL A 139 10.60 -14.46 11.45
CA VAL A 139 10.89 -13.49 12.52
C VAL A 139 12.36 -13.64 12.95
N THR A 140 13.10 -12.52 12.91
CA THR A 140 14.55 -12.46 13.16
C THR A 140 14.90 -11.57 14.35
N VAL A 141 13.91 -11.06 15.05
CA VAL A 141 14.06 -10.21 16.23
C VAL A 141 13.61 -10.97 17.44
N THR A 142 14.37 -10.89 18.52
CA THR A 142 14.04 -11.47 19.82
C THR A 142 13.74 -10.38 20.84
N ALA A 143 12.82 -10.67 21.75
CA ALA A 143 12.47 -9.80 22.88
C ALA A 143 12.95 -10.43 24.19
N ASP A 144 13.65 -9.64 25.02
CA ASP A 144 13.95 -9.96 26.42
C ASP A 144 13.35 -8.87 27.29
N GLY A 145 12.20 -9.15 27.89
CA GLY A 145 11.36 -8.11 28.50
C GLY A 145 10.99 -7.00 27.51
N ASP A 146 11.36 -5.76 27.83
CA ASP A 146 11.09 -4.57 27.01
C ASP A 146 12.28 -4.21 26.07
N ALA A 147 13.21 -5.13 25.81
CA ALA A 147 14.37 -4.90 24.96
C ALA A 147 14.35 -5.80 23.72
N LEU A 148 14.57 -5.23 22.54
CA LEU A 148 14.64 -5.97 21.28
C LEU A 148 16.07 -6.10 20.78
N THR A 149 16.40 -7.29 20.26
CA THR A 149 17.69 -7.58 19.60
C THR A 149 17.47 -8.35 18.30
N GLY A 150 18.15 -7.96 17.23
CA GLY A 150 18.06 -8.60 15.93
C GLY A 150 18.08 -7.59 14.76
N ALA A 151 17.59 -8.01 13.61
CA ALA A 151 17.53 -7.12 12.45
C ALA A 151 16.35 -7.47 11.53
N VAL A 152 15.79 -6.46 10.88
CA VAL A 152 14.79 -6.62 9.81
C VAL A 152 15.27 -5.87 8.57
N GLU A 153 15.31 -6.58 7.44
CA GLU A 153 15.77 -6.02 6.17
C GLU A 153 14.61 -5.47 5.34
N ARG A 154 14.93 -4.50 4.49
CA ARG A 154 14.01 -3.94 3.49
C ARG A 154 12.70 -3.39 4.08
N VAL A 155 12.79 -2.75 5.23
CA VAL A 155 11.67 -2.08 5.87
C VAL A 155 11.35 -0.81 5.09
N VAL A 156 10.19 -0.78 4.43
CA VAL A 156 9.70 0.40 3.71
C VAL A 156 9.44 1.51 4.73
N ASP A 157 9.86 2.72 4.40
CA ASP A 157 9.81 3.91 5.24
C ASP A 157 10.64 3.83 6.54
N GLY A 158 11.31 2.69 6.82
CA GLY A 158 12.05 2.47 8.06
C GLY A 158 13.21 3.45 8.31
N GLY A 159 13.76 4.02 7.23
CA GLY A 159 14.82 5.03 7.33
C GLY A 159 14.34 6.41 7.78
N VAL A 160 13.03 6.70 7.68
CA VAL A 160 12.45 8.04 7.89
C VAL A 160 11.34 8.08 8.91
N ALA A 161 10.79 6.94 9.31
CA ALA A 161 9.71 6.84 10.30
C ALA A 161 10.16 7.29 11.70
N ASP A 162 9.21 7.79 12.50
CA ASP A 162 9.41 8.12 13.91
C ASP A 162 9.26 6.89 14.81
N ASP A 163 8.37 5.96 14.43
CA ASP A 163 8.11 4.71 15.13
C ASP A 163 8.30 3.50 14.23
N LEU A 164 8.77 2.41 14.82
CA LEU A 164 8.89 1.11 14.18
C LEU A 164 7.95 0.13 14.89
N LEU A 165 7.04 -0.50 14.14
CA LEU A 165 6.23 -1.60 14.66
C LEU A 165 6.88 -2.93 14.28
N VAL A 166 7.25 -3.73 15.27
CA VAL A 166 8.17 -4.86 15.13
C VAL A 166 7.55 -6.13 15.68
N ALA A 167 7.59 -7.23 14.90
CA ALA A 167 7.33 -8.56 15.40
C ALA A 167 8.61 -9.15 16.02
N ALA A 168 8.53 -9.66 17.24
CA ALA A 168 9.67 -10.28 17.91
C ALA A 168 9.24 -11.51 18.73
N ASP A 169 10.11 -12.54 18.76
CA ASP A 169 9.93 -13.72 19.59
C ASP A 169 10.49 -13.47 21.00
N GLY A 170 9.66 -13.70 22.02
CA GLY A 170 10.03 -13.56 23.42
C GLY A 170 9.77 -14.82 24.23
N PRO A 171 10.10 -14.81 25.54
CA PRO A 171 9.87 -15.95 26.42
C PRO A 171 8.40 -16.39 26.50
N ASP A 172 7.49 -15.45 26.36
CA ASP A 172 6.05 -15.68 26.41
C ASP A 172 5.44 -15.95 25.01
N GLY A 173 6.27 -16.04 23.97
CA GLY A 173 5.90 -16.25 22.58
C GLY A 173 6.01 -14.98 21.73
N LEU A 174 5.36 -14.98 20.56
CA LEU A 174 5.37 -13.85 19.62
C LEU A 174 4.77 -12.61 20.26
N GLY A 175 5.47 -11.49 20.20
CA GLY A 175 4.96 -10.17 20.56
C GLY A 175 5.01 -9.18 19.39
N PHE A 176 4.20 -8.16 19.47
CA PHE A 176 4.21 -7.02 18.55
C PHE A 176 4.49 -5.75 19.33
N TYR A 177 5.56 -5.05 18.97
CA TYR A 177 6.15 -3.99 19.77
C TYR A 177 6.26 -2.68 19.00
N ALA A 178 6.17 -1.56 19.71
CA ALA A 178 6.49 -0.23 19.19
C ALA A 178 7.87 0.20 19.71
N VAL A 179 8.73 0.65 18.82
CA VAL A 179 10.09 1.13 19.09
C VAL A 179 10.26 2.53 18.53
N ALA A 180 10.77 3.47 19.33
CA ALA A 180 11.13 4.79 18.81
C ALA A 180 12.33 4.65 17.86
N ALA A 181 12.18 5.04 16.60
CA ALA A 181 13.17 4.82 15.55
C ALA A 181 14.48 5.60 15.77
N ALA A 182 14.44 6.70 16.53
CA ALA A 182 15.62 7.45 16.98
C ALA A 182 16.09 7.06 18.39
N GLY A 183 15.54 5.97 18.96
CA GLY A 183 15.86 5.50 20.31
C GLY A 183 17.23 4.85 20.41
N PRO A 184 17.73 4.65 21.64
CA PRO A 184 18.98 3.94 21.85
C PRO A 184 18.88 2.50 21.34
N GLY A 185 20.00 1.96 20.84
CA GLY A 185 20.05 0.59 20.32
C GLY A 185 19.38 0.38 18.96
N VAL A 186 18.88 1.42 18.29
CA VAL A 186 18.31 1.35 16.96
C VAL A 186 19.30 1.93 15.93
N GLU A 187 19.71 1.10 14.97
CA GLU A 187 20.52 1.52 13.83
C GLU A 187 19.67 1.41 12.55
N ARG A 188 19.57 2.48 11.78
CA ARG A 188 18.86 2.54 10.49
C ARG A 188 19.87 2.66 9.37
N ILE A 189 19.91 1.67 8.48
CA ILE A 189 20.84 1.60 7.35
C ILE A 189 20.03 1.77 6.07
N PRO A 190 20.06 2.97 5.45
CA PRO A 190 19.32 3.22 4.20
C PRO A 190 19.80 2.30 3.08
N LEU A 191 18.86 1.80 2.28
CA LEU A 191 19.15 0.99 1.10
C LEU A 191 19.09 1.85 -0.17
N VAL A 192 19.93 1.52 -1.15
CA VAL A 192 19.83 2.10 -2.48
C VAL A 192 18.65 1.43 -3.20
N THR A 193 17.58 2.15 -3.38
CA THR A 193 16.34 1.65 -4.00
C THR A 193 16.18 2.12 -5.44
N LEU A 194 15.47 1.33 -6.25
CA LEU A 194 15.12 1.71 -7.61
C LEU A 194 14.12 2.88 -7.62
N ASP A 195 13.10 2.81 -6.75
CA ASP A 195 12.10 3.84 -6.54
C ASP A 195 12.50 4.72 -5.36
N LEU A 196 12.95 5.93 -5.65
CA LEU A 196 13.34 6.91 -4.63
C LEU A 196 12.13 7.50 -3.89
N THR A 197 10.92 7.37 -4.43
CA THR A 197 9.69 7.79 -3.75
C THR A 197 9.19 6.77 -2.73
N ARG A 198 9.90 5.62 -2.60
CA ARG A 198 9.63 4.54 -1.63
C ARG A 198 10.93 4.07 -0.96
N PRO A 199 11.46 4.86 -0.04
CA PRO A 199 12.72 4.54 0.63
C PRO A 199 12.59 3.28 1.48
N GLN A 200 13.68 2.51 1.55
CA GLN A 200 13.77 1.31 2.37
C GLN A 200 15.04 1.36 3.22
N ALA A 201 15.03 0.68 4.34
CA ALA A 201 16.18 0.54 5.21
C ALA A 201 16.28 -0.86 5.81
N THR A 202 17.48 -1.28 6.19
CA THR A 202 17.70 -2.33 7.18
C THR A 202 17.69 -1.71 8.56
N ILE A 203 16.91 -2.28 9.46
CA ILE A 203 16.82 -1.84 10.86
C ILE A 203 17.49 -2.89 11.73
N ARG A 204 18.43 -2.46 12.56
CA ARG A 204 19.09 -3.30 13.56
C ARG A 204 18.72 -2.84 14.97
N PHE A 205 18.48 -3.80 15.82
CA PHE A 205 18.16 -3.61 17.23
C PHE A 205 19.26 -4.24 18.09
N SER A 206 19.75 -3.50 19.07
CA SER A 206 20.76 -3.93 20.06
C SER A 206 20.29 -3.49 21.43
N ASP A 207 19.56 -4.36 22.14
CA ASP A 207 18.88 -4.06 23.39
C ASP A 207 18.03 -2.78 23.31
N ALA A 208 17.34 -2.60 22.18
CA ALA A 208 16.53 -1.42 21.90
C ALA A 208 15.26 -1.41 22.76
N PRO A 209 15.00 -0.35 23.56
CA PRO A 209 13.79 -0.26 24.37
C PRO A 209 12.53 -0.29 23.49
N ALA A 210 11.57 -1.13 23.86
CA ALA A 210 10.33 -1.35 23.15
C ALA A 210 9.13 -1.29 24.09
N ARG A 211 7.97 -1.01 23.53
CA ARG A 211 6.69 -1.00 24.24
C ARG A 211 5.78 -2.05 23.61
N LEU A 212 5.22 -2.96 24.40
CA LEU A 212 4.31 -3.98 23.90
C LEU A 212 3.02 -3.33 23.39
N VAL A 213 2.62 -3.68 22.15
CA VAL A 213 1.36 -3.30 21.52
C VAL A 213 0.37 -4.45 21.57
N ALA A 214 0.83 -5.69 21.26
CA ALA A 214 0.02 -6.89 21.27
C ALA A 214 0.85 -8.08 21.78
N GLY A 215 0.30 -8.83 22.73
CA GLY A 215 0.91 -10.03 23.29
C GLY A 215 0.72 -11.28 22.43
N ALA A 216 1.23 -12.42 22.91
CA ALA A 216 1.23 -13.68 22.17
C ALA A 216 -0.15 -14.22 21.82
N ASP A 217 -1.18 -13.84 22.55
CA ASP A 217 -2.58 -14.21 22.33
C ASP A 217 -3.25 -13.50 21.15
N GLU A 218 -2.71 -12.35 20.71
CA GLU A 218 -3.31 -11.57 19.63
C GLU A 218 -2.33 -11.08 18.56
N ALA A 219 -1.01 -11.11 18.80
CA ALA A 219 -0.01 -10.53 17.90
C ALA A 219 -0.11 -11.07 16.45
N GLU A 220 -0.26 -12.39 16.29
CA GLU A 220 -0.41 -12.99 14.95
C GLU A 220 -1.67 -12.50 14.23
N ARG A 221 -2.79 -12.37 14.90
CA ARG A 221 -4.05 -11.86 14.36
C ARG A 221 -3.92 -10.39 13.95
N VAL A 222 -3.31 -9.57 14.82
CA VAL A 222 -3.09 -8.13 14.58
C VAL A 222 -2.22 -7.92 13.35
N ILE A 223 -1.08 -8.61 13.29
CA ILE A 223 -0.14 -8.55 12.17
C ILE A 223 -0.82 -9.05 10.88
N GLY A 224 -1.49 -10.20 10.95
CA GLY A 224 -2.19 -10.80 9.82
C GLY A 224 -3.25 -9.87 9.23
N HIS A 225 -4.04 -9.21 10.07
CA HIS A 225 -5.03 -8.21 9.63
C HIS A 225 -4.36 -7.03 8.92
N ALA A 226 -3.30 -6.47 9.49
CA ALA A 226 -2.57 -5.36 8.88
C ALA A 226 -2.01 -5.70 7.50
N LEU A 227 -1.48 -6.90 7.33
CA LEU A 227 -0.96 -7.37 6.04
C LEU A 227 -2.07 -7.57 4.99
N GLN A 228 -3.26 -8.01 5.40
CA GLN A 228 -4.41 -8.11 4.50
C GLN A 228 -4.90 -6.73 4.04
N VAL A 229 -5.07 -5.79 4.98
CA VAL A 229 -5.42 -4.39 4.66
C VAL A 229 -4.35 -3.76 3.78
N GLY A 230 -3.07 -3.93 4.14
CA GLY A 230 -1.95 -3.41 3.36
C GLY A 230 -1.92 -3.94 1.93
N SER A 231 -2.22 -5.23 1.72
CA SER A 231 -2.30 -5.82 0.38
C SER A 231 -3.46 -5.24 -0.44
N ALA A 232 -4.62 -5.02 0.16
CA ALA A 232 -5.76 -4.39 -0.52
C ALA A 232 -5.47 -2.93 -0.88
N LEU A 233 -4.90 -2.14 0.04
CA LEU A 233 -4.54 -0.74 -0.21
C LEU A 233 -3.40 -0.60 -1.23
N LEU A 234 -2.42 -1.52 -1.24
CA LEU A 234 -1.37 -1.55 -2.26
C LEU A 234 -1.97 -1.85 -3.65
N ALA A 235 -2.96 -2.75 -3.75
CA ALA A 235 -3.67 -3.00 -4.99
C ALA A 235 -4.41 -1.74 -5.48
N VAL A 236 -5.03 -0.97 -4.58
CA VAL A 236 -5.67 0.32 -4.90
C VAL A 236 -4.64 1.38 -5.33
N GLU A 237 -3.49 1.44 -4.68
CA GLU A 237 -2.37 2.31 -5.10
C GLU A 237 -1.97 2.02 -6.56
N GLN A 238 -1.80 0.74 -6.90
CA GLN A 238 -1.46 0.31 -8.25
C GLN A 238 -2.53 0.70 -9.29
N VAL A 239 -3.81 0.69 -8.91
CA VAL A 239 -4.92 1.17 -9.76
C VAL A 239 -4.82 2.67 -9.99
N GLY A 240 -4.60 3.48 -8.95
CA GLY A 240 -4.49 4.93 -9.05
C GLY A 240 -3.32 5.37 -9.96
N ALA A 241 -2.15 4.76 -9.74
CA ALA A 241 -0.97 5.00 -10.58
C ALA A 241 -1.18 4.55 -12.04
N SER A 242 -1.86 3.41 -12.26
CA SER A 242 -2.20 2.90 -13.59
C SER A 242 -3.16 3.82 -14.34
N GLN A 243 -4.16 4.36 -13.65
CA GLN A 243 -5.10 5.33 -14.23
C GLN A 243 -4.36 6.57 -14.74
N HIS A 244 -3.49 7.14 -13.92
CA HIS A 244 -2.67 8.28 -14.31
C HIS A 244 -1.83 7.99 -15.58
N LEU A 245 -1.18 6.84 -15.63
CA LEU A 245 -0.36 6.44 -16.77
C LEU A 245 -1.17 6.24 -18.05
N LEU A 246 -2.36 5.67 -17.93
CA LEU A 246 -3.25 5.50 -19.08
C LEU A 246 -3.72 6.86 -19.62
N ASP A 247 -4.14 7.76 -18.73
CA ASP A 247 -4.56 9.11 -19.11
C ASP A 247 -3.42 9.88 -19.80
N LEU A 248 -2.22 9.83 -19.21
CA LEU A 248 -1.00 10.42 -19.76
C LEU A 248 -0.70 9.88 -21.19
N SER A 249 -0.83 8.56 -21.37
CA SER A 249 -0.60 7.89 -22.66
C SER A 249 -1.64 8.27 -23.70
N VAL A 250 -2.91 8.37 -23.30
CA VAL A 250 -4.02 8.79 -24.19
C VAL A 250 -3.83 10.24 -24.64
N ASP A 251 -3.48 11.14 -23.74
CA ASP A 251 -3.27 12.56 -24.06
C ASP A 251 -2.04 12.76 -24.95
N TYR A 252 -0.95 12.02 -24.71
CA TYR A 252 0.20 12.00 -25.60
C TYR A 252 -0.17 11.46 -26.99
N ALA A 253 -0.94 10.36 -27.05
CA ALA A 253 -1.35 9.79 -28.32
C ALA A 253 -2.27 10.71 -29.15
N LYS A 254 -3.08 11.56 -28.50
CA LYS A 254 -3.92 12.59 -29.16
C LYS A 254 -3.10 13.77 -29.69
N SER A 255 -2.02 14.16 -29.00
CA SER A 255 -1.26 15.37 -29.29
C SER A 255 -0.03 15.13 -30.15
N ARG A 256 0.66 13.98 -30.00
CA ARG A 256 1.91 13.66 -30.71
C ARG A 256 1.65 13.37 -32.20
N LEU A 257 2.27 14.16 -33.07
CA LEU A 257 2.17 13.98 -34.52
C LEU A 257 3.33 13.13 -35.07
N GLN A 258 3.02 12.14 -35.89
CA GLN A 258 3.95 11.37 -36.71
C GLN A 258 3.27 10.99 -38.03
N PHE A 259 4.02 10.99 -39.14
CA PHE A 259 3.47 10.70 -40.47
C PHE A 259 2.27 11.59 -40.83
N GLY A 260 2.31 12.87 -40.42
CA GLY A 260 1.30 13.88 -40.72
C GLY A 260 -0.01 13.77 -39.91
N ARG A 261 -0.09 12.94 -38.89
CA ARG A 261 -1.29 12.77 -38.03
C ARG A 261 -0.96 12.36 -36.61
N PRO A 262 -1.90 12.51 -35.63
CA PRO A 262 -1.69 12.04 -34.26
C PRO A 262 -1.40 10.53 -34.22
N ILE A 263 -0.47 10.12 -33.37
CA ILE A 263 -0.12 8.69 -33.25
C ILE A 263 -1.30 7.83 -32.78
N GLY A 264 -2.22 8.40 -32.00
CA GLY A 264 -3.48 7.76 -31.59
C GLY A 264 -4.44 7.47 -32.76
N SER A 265 -4.19 8.00 -33.97
CA SER A 265 -4.96 7.63 -35.15
C SER A 265 -4.59 6.26 -35.73
N PHE A 266 -3.43 5.69 -35.36
CA PHE A 266 -3.02 4.37 -35.82
C PHE A 266 -3.69 3.27 -34.98
N GLN A 267 -4.24 2.25 -35.66
CA GLN A 267 -4.97 1.18 -34.96
C GLN A 267 -4.12 0.44 -33.92
N ALA A 268 -2.84 0.19 -34.20
CA ALA A 268 -1.94 -0.48 -33.26
C ALA A 268 -1.82 0.27 -31.93
N VAL A 269 -1.80 1.62 -31.95
CA VAL A 269 -1.78 2.45 -30.73
C VAL A 269 -3.14 2.43 -30.03
N LYS A 270 -4.24 2.57 -30.80
CA LYS A 270 -5.61 2.52 -30.24
C LYS A 270 -5.90 1.19 -29.55
N HIS A 271 -5.57 0.07 -30.20
CA HIS A 271 -5.83 -1.26 -29.64
C HIS A 271 -5.00 -1.48 -28.37
N ARG A 272 -3.72 -1.08 -28.37
CA ARG A 272 -2.89 -1.16 -27.17
C ARG A 272 -3.51 -0.37 -26.00
N LEU A 273 -3.91 0.88 -26.20
CA LEU A 273 -4.54 1.69 -25.16
C LEU A 273 -5.90 1.12 -24.71
N ALA A 274 -6.67 0.53 -25.62
CA ALA A 274 -7.92 -0.15 -25.28
C ALA A 274 -7.67 -1.41 -24.43
N ASP A 275 -6.65 -2.22 -24.76
CA ASP A 275 -6.27 -3.39 -23.97
C ASP A 275 -5.83 -2.97 -22.55
N LEU A 276 -5.04 -1.88 -22.43
CA LEU A 276 -4.64 -1.34 -21.12
C LEU A 276 -5.84 -0.86 -20.30
N LEU A 277 -6.84 -0.25 -20.93
CA LEU A 277 -8.07 0.14 -20.24
C LEU A 277 -8.82 -1.08 -19.69
N VAL A 278 -8.94 -2.17 -20.46
CA VAL A 278 -9.59 -3.40 -20.00
C VAL A 278 -8.84 -3.99 -18.79
N GLU A 279 -7.50 -4.02 -18.81
CA GLU A 279 -6.70 -4.49 -17.69
C GLU A 279 -6.83 -3.60 -16.45
N LEU A 280 -6.85 -2.27 -16.63
CA LEU A 280 -7.06 -1.34 -15.54
C LEU A 280 -8.43 -1.53 -14.87
N GLU A 281 -9.51 -1.65 -15.65
CA GLU A 281 -10.85 -1.83 -15.09
C GLU A 281 -11.02 -3.20 -14.41
N HIS A 282 -10.35 -4.23 -14.92
CA HIS A 282 -10.30 -5.52 -14.23
C HIS A 282 -9.52 -5.41 -12.91
N ALA A 283 -8.35 -4.75 -12.90
CA ALA A 283 -7.58 -4.50 -11.70
C ALA A 283 -8.37 -3.67 -10.67
N ARG A 284 -9.06 -2.60 -11.12
CA ARG A 284 -9.93 -1.76 -10.28
C ARG A 284 -11.01 -2.59 -9.59
N SER A 285 -11.69 -3.43 -10.37
CA SER A 285 -12.75 -4.29 -9.84
C SER A 285 -12.24 -5.24 -8.76
N THR A 286 -11.06 -5.85 -8.95
CA THR A 286 -10.50 -6.77 -7.95
C THR A 286 -9.97 -6.03 -6.71
N ALA A 287 -9.35 -4.84 -6.88
CA ALA A 287 -8.85 -4.04 -5.77
C ALA A 287 -9.99 -3.59 -4.85
N TYR A 288 -11.05 -3.00 -5.42
CA TYR A 288 -12.19 -2.58 -4.63
C TYR A 288 -12.98 -3.76 -4.05
N HIS A 289 -13.06 -4.90 -4.74
CA HIS A 289 -13.63 -6.11 -4.15
C HIS A 289 -12.89 -6.52 -2.87
N ALA A 290 -11.54 -6.49 -2.87
CA ALA A 290 -10.76 -6.79 -1.66
C ALA A 290 -11.00 -5.78 -0.53
N VAL A 291 -11.14 -4.49 -0.85
CA VAL A 291 -11.49 -3.45 0.12
C VAL A 291 -12.87 -3.69 0.74
N TRP A 292 -13.88 -4.05 -0.06
CA TRP A 292 -15.21 -4.38 0.46
C TRP A 292 -15.22 -5.66 1.29
N ALA A 293 -14.53 -6.71 0.86
CA ALA A 293 -14.42 -7.95 1.63
C ALA A 293 -13.86 -7.71 3.04
N LEU A 294 -12.90 -6.77 3.17
CA LEU A 294 -12.35 -6.34 4.45
C LEU A 294 -13.29 -5.43 5.25
N THR A 295 -14.21 -4.72 4.59
CA THR A 295 -15.13 -3.76 5.23
C THR A 295 -16.36 -4.45 5.79
N ASP A 296 -17.03 -5.29 5.00
CA ASP A 296 -18.33 -5.89 5.34
C ASP A 296 -18.26 -7.39 5.66
N GLY A 297 -17.13 -8.04 5.41
CA GLY A 297 -16.91 -9.46 5.70
C GLY A 297 -17.78 -10.42 4.88
N THR A 298 -18.29 -9.98 3.73
CA THR A 298 -19.16 -10.80 2.86
C THR A 298 -18.42 -11.90 2.12
N ASP A 299 -17.11 -11.72 1.92
CA ASP A 299 -16.21 -12.67 1.27
C ASP A 299 -14.96 -12.95 2.12
N ASP A 300 -14.19 -13.98 1.77
CA ASP A 300 -12.90 -14.26 2.41
C ASP A 300 -11.88 -13.13 2.09
N PRO A 301 -11.51 -12.28 3.08
CA PRO A 301 -10.64 -11.13 2.83
C PRO A 301 -9.21 -11.56 2.43
N ALA A 302 -8.72 -12.71 2.90
CA ALA A 302 -7.39 -13.21 2.54
C ALA A 302 -7.33 -13.65 1.08
N LEU A 303 -8.40 -14.31 0.60
CA LEU A 303 -8.55 -14.70 -0.79
C LEU A 303 -8.71 -13.45 -1.68
N ALA A 304 -9.61 -12.54 -1.33
CA ALA A 304 -9.88 -11.33 -2.08
C ALA A 304 -8.63 -10.44 -2.22
N ALA A 305 -7.89 -10.20 -1.12
CA ALA A 305 -6.65 -9.43 -1.12
C ALA A 305 -5.55 -10.10 -1.99
N SER A 306 -5.46 -11.43 -1.96
CA SER A 306 -4.48 -12.16 -2.78
C SER A 306 -4.82 -12.11 -4.28
N ILE A 307 -6.10 -12.21 -4.64
CA ILE A 307 -6.55 -12.05 -6.04
C ILE A 307 -6.25 -10.61 -6.52
N ALA A 308 -6.59 -9.61 -5.71
CA ALA A 308 -6.35 -8.20 -6.04
C ALA A 308 -4.85 -7.93 -6.27
N GLN A 309 -3.99 -8.36 -5.35
CA GLN A 309 -2.56 -8.13 -5.47
C GLN A 309 -1.94 -8.85 -6.69
N ALA A 310 -2.35 -10.09 -6.96
CA ALA A 310 -1.90 -10.82 -8.15
C ALA A 310 -2.30 -10.13 -9.47
N THR A 311 -3.52 -9.56 -9.51
CA THR A 311 -4.07 -8.91 -10.70
C THR A 311 -3.49 -7.52 -10.88
N CYS A 312 -3.51 -6.68 -9.83
CA CYS A 312 -3.11 -5.28 -9.89
C CYS A 312 -1.60 -5.12 -10.12
N SER A 313 -0.75 -5.95 -9.49
CA SER A 313 0.70 -5.93 -9.72
C SER A 313 1.06 -6.27 -11.17
N ALA A 314 0.37 -7.23 -11.78
CA ALA A 314 0.59 -7.60 -13.17
C ALA A 314 0.12 -6.47 -14.12
N ALA A 315 -1.08 -5.91 -13.87
CA ALA A 315 -1.65 -4.83 -14.66
C ALA A 315 -0.79 -3.55 -14.59
N PHE A 316 -0.38 -3.13 -13.39
CA PHE A 316 0.44 -1.92 -13.22
C PHE A 316 1.80 -2.05 -13.89
N SER A 317 2.47 -3.21 -13.74
CA SER A 317 3.73 -3.48 -14.42
C SER A 317 3.61 -3.38 -15.94
N ARG A 318 2.54 -3.94 -16.51
CA ARG A 318 2.27 -3.87 -17.96
C ARG A 318 1.93 -2.45 -18.40
N ILE A 319 1.02 -1.77 -17.71
CA ILE A 319 0.60 -0.40 -18.05
C ILE A 319 1.80 0.55 -17.99
N ALA A 320 2.67 0.43 -16.97
CA ALA A 320 3.86 1.26 -16.85
C ALA A 320 4.86 1.01 -18.01
N ALA A 321 5.10 -0.25 -18.37
CA ALA A 321 5.97 -0.59 -19.49
C ALA A 321 5.41 -0.11 -20.84
N ASP A 322 4.10 -0.31 -21.08
CA ASP A 322 3.45 0.13 -22.31
C ASP A 322 3.35 1.66 -22.39
N THR A 323 3.23 2.37 -21.27
CA THR A 323 3.32 3.85 -21.23
C THR A 323 4.68 4.32 -21.74
N ILE A 324 5.79 3.74 -21.29
CA ILE A 324 7.13 4.03 -21.83
C ILE A 324 7.15 3.79 -23.34
N GLN A 325 6.59 2.66 -23.80
CA GLN A 325 6.56 2.32 -25.22
C GLN A 325 5.74 3.31 -26.05
N VAL A 326 4.59 3.79 -25.58
CA VAL A 326 3.73 4.77 -26.26
C VAL A 326 4.44 6.11 -26.39
N HIS A 327 5.16 6.54 -25.36
CA HIS A 327 5.93 7.79 -25.37
C HIS A 327 7.23 7.67 -26.20
N GLY A 328 7.71 6.45 -26.45
CA GLY A 328 8.95 6.22 -27.20
C GLY A 328 10.17 6.77 -26.47
N GLY A 329 11.11 7.35 -27.19
CA GLY A 329 12.38 7.80 -26.62
C GLY A 329 12.26 8.74 -25.41
N ILE A 330 11.29 9.66 -25.42
CA ILE A 330 11.11 10.59 -24.30
C ILE A 330 10.66 9.87 -23.01
N GLY A 331 9.82 8.85 -23.11
CA GLY A 331 9.32 8.11 -21.95
C GLY A 331 10.43 7.45 -21.12
N PHE A 332 11.59 7.19 -21.72
CA PHE A 332 12.76 6.60 -21.07
C PHE A 332 13.72 7.65 -20.49
N THR A 333 13.53 8.93 -20.79
CA THR A 333 14.42 9.99 -20.31
C THR A 333 14.03 10.51 -18.95
N TRP A 334 14.98 11.15 -18.24
CA TRP A 334 14.70 11.84 -16.98
C TRP A 334 13.76 13.05 -17.12
N GLU A 335 13.52 13.52 -18.33
CA GLU A 335 12.63 14.65 -18.62
C GLU A 335 11.14 14.29 -18.53
N HIS A 336 10.80 13.00 -18.51
CA HIS A 336 9.41 12.54 -18.53
C HIS A 336 9.09 11.69 -17.30
N GLN A 337 7.93 11.89 -16.68
CA GLN A 337 7.53 11.23 -15.42
C GLN A 337 7.27 9.70 -15.55
N ALA A 338 7.02 9.17 -16.75
CA ALA A 338 6.66 7.75 -16.93
C ALA A 338 7.66 6.77 -16.28
N HIS A 339 8.96 7.09 -16.29
CA HIS A 339 9.97 6.24 -15.65
C HIS A 339 9.85 6.18 -14.13
N LEU A 340 9.29 7.22 -13.47
CA LEU A 340 9.05 7.20 -12.01
C LEU A 340 8.00 6.15 -11.67
N TYR A 341 6.91 6.12 -12.44
CA TYR A 341 5.86 5.11 -12.26
C TYR A 341 6.32 3.70 -12.62
N LEU A 342 7.20 3.54 -13.63
CA LEU A 342 7.78 2.23 -13.94
C LEU A 342 8.64 1.71 -12.77
N LYS A 343 9.38 2.58 -12.11
CA LYS A 343 10.17 2.24 -10.92
C LYS A 343 9.25 1.88 -9.74
N ARG A 344 8.17 2.64 -9.52
CA ARG A 344 7.13 2.35 -8.54
C ARG A 344 6.48 0.99 -8.84
N ALA A 345 6.07 0.71 -10.06
CA ALA A 345 5.48 -0.57 -10.45
C ALA A 345 6.41 -1.76 -10.20
N THR A 346 7.71 -1.58 -10.47
CA THR A 346 8.72 -2.60 -10.21
C THR A 346 8.91 -2.86 -8.71
N THR A 347 8.89 -1.81 -7.89
CA THR A 347 8.99 -1.92 -6.43
C THR A 347 7.74 -2.58 -5.85
N ASP A 348 6.56 -2.09 -6.22
CA ASP A 348 5.27 -2.58 -5.71
C ASP A 348 5.02 -4.06 -6.06
N ALA A 349 5.52 -4.52 -7.22
CA ALA A 349 5.44 -5.92 -7.63
C ALA A 349 6.20 -6.89 -6.70
N ALA A 350 7.10 -6.38 -5.85
CA ALA A 350 7.83 -7.17 -4.85
C ALA A 350 7.31 -6.97 -3.42
N LEU A 351 6.55 -5.89 -3.16
CA LEU A 351 6.03 -5.59 -1.82
C LEU A 351 4.84 -6.50 -1.48
N LEU A 352 4.80 -6.96 -0.24
CA LEU A 352 3.79 -7.88 0.29
C LEU A 352 3.62 -9.17 -0.53
N GLY A 353 4.62 -9.51 -1.35
CA GLY A 353 4.65 -10.70 -2.19
C GLY A 353 4.43 -10.43 -3.68
N THR A 354 5.02 -11.29 -4.51
CA THR A 354 4.89 -11.22 -5.97
C THR A 354 3.53 -11.73 -6.45
N ALA A 355 3.12 -11.37 -7.66
CA ALA A 355 1.90 -11.87 -8.28
C ALA A 355 1.86 -13.42 -8.33
N GLU A 356 3.01 -14.08 -8.51
CA GLU A 356 3.10 -15.56 -8.52
C GLU A 356 2.91 -16.16 -7.13
N GLN A 357 3.50 -15.54 -6.09
CA GLN A 357 3.30 -15.97 -4.70
C GLN A 357 1.82 -15.83 -4.31
N HIS A 358 1.16 -14.73 -4.71
CA HIS A 358 -0.27 -14.55 -4.47
C HIS A 358 -1.13 -15.55 -5.22
N ARG A 359 -0.80 -15.92 -6.49
CA ARG A 359 -1.50 -16.99 -7.21
C ARG A 359 -1.34 -18.34 -6.52
N SER A 360 -0.14 -18.64 -6.00
CA SER A 360 0.10 -19.86 -5.20
C SER A 360 -0.73 -19.86 -3.91
N ARG A 361 -0.84 -18.71 -3.24
CA ARG A 361 -1.68 -18.54 -2.05
C ARG A 361 -3.17 -18.71 -2.38
N VAL A 362 -3.66 -18.12 -3.47
CA VAL A 362 -5.03 -18.33 -3.95
C VAL A 362 -5.30 -19.81 -4.19
N ALA A 363 -4.38 -20.52 -4.84
CA ALA A 363 -4.51 -21.95 -5.07
C ALA A 363 -4.60 -22.74 -3.74
N ALA A 364 -3.75 -22.44 -2.76
CA ALA A 364 -3.81 -23.06 -1.44
C ALA A 364 -5.14 -22.78 -0.73
N LEU A 365 -5.59 -21.52 -0.69
CA LEU A 365 -6.84 -21.15 -0.05
C LEU A 365 -8.08 -21.79 -0.67
N VAL A 366 -8.07 -22.04 -2.00
CA VAL A 366 -9.22 -22.61 -2.72
C VAL A 366 -9.16 -24.15 -2.76
N LEU A 367 -7.98 -24.72 -3.03
CA LEU A 367 -7.85 -26.16 -3.30
C LEU A 367 -7.68 -26.97 -2.00
N ASP A 368 -6.92 -26.50 -1.04
CA ASP A 368 -6.72 -27.21 0.23
C ASP A 368 -7.99 -27.23 1.08
N THR A 369 -8.85 -26.20 0.97
CA THR A 369 -10.18 -26.21 1.57
C THR A 369 -11.15 -27.17 0.86
N ALA A 370 -10.92 -27.44 -0.43
CA ALA A 370 -11.70 -28.41 -1.20
C ALA A 370 -11.41 -29.87 -0.78
N GLU A 371 -10.16 -30.23 -0.49
CA GLU A 371 -9.79 -31.53 0.06
C GLU A 371 -10.37 -31.78 1.45
N ALA A 372 -10.63 -30.72 2.23
CA ALA A 372 -11.34 -30.80 3.51
C ALA A 372 -12.87 -30.93 3.39
N GLY A 373 -13.42 -31.17 2.19
CA GLY A 373 -14.85 -31.41 1.96
C GLY A 373 -15.72 -30.15 1.91
N ARG A 374 -15.14 -28.96 1.68
CA ARG A 374 -15.83 -27.67 1.57
C ARG A 374 -15.76 -27.08 0.15
N VAL A 375 -16.17 -27.85 -0.85
CA VAL A 375 -16.52 -27.25 -2.15
C VAL A 375 -17.97 -26.78 -2.05
N PRO A 376 -18.28 -25.47 -2.14
CA PRO A 376 -19.66 -25.04 -2.32
C PRO A 376 -20.16 -25.64 -3.65
N PRO A 377 -21.40 -26.18 -3.70
CA PRO A 377 -21.93 -26.72 -4.95
C PRO A 377 -21.94 -25.63 -6.01
N VAL A 378 -21.33 -25.92 -7.15
CA VAL A 378 -21.48 -25.09 -8.35
C VAL A 378 -22.98 -25.01 -8.61
N ALA A 379 -23.56 -23.82 -8.53
CA ALA A 379 -24.94 -23.60 -8.87
C ALA A 379 -25.12 -23.95 -10.35
N THR A 380 -25.52 -25.18 -10.63
CA THR A 380 -25.98 -25.58 -11.97
C THR A 380 -27.28 -24.81 -12.20
N GLY A 381 -27.19 -23.74 -13.00
CA GLY A 381 -28.34 -23.02 -13.48
C GLY A 381 -29.31 -23.98 -14.13
N ALA A 382 -30.46 -24.17 -13.52
CA ALA A 382 -31.62 -24.82 -14.16
C ALA A 382 -32.14 -23.85 -15.21
N SER A 383 -32.25 -24.38 -16.41
CA SER A 383 -32.87 -23.87 -17.64
C SER A 383 -34.14 -23.06 -17.47
#